data_8fe73864ae0d3d9ebd322ed7d5a0002e
#
_entry.id   8fe73864ae0d3d9ebd322ed7d5a0002e
#
_cell.length_a   1.000
_cell.length_b   1.000
_cell.length_c   1.000
_cell.angle_alpha   90.00
_cell.angle_beta   90.00
_cell.angle_gamma   90.00
#
_symmetry.space_group_name_H-M   'P 1'
#
loop_
_entity.id
_entity.type
_entity.pdbx_description
1 polymer ?
#
loop_
_entity_poly.entity_id
_entity_poly.type
_entity_poly.pdbx_seq_one_letter_code
_entity_poly.pdbx_strand_id
1 'polypeptide(L)'
;LMARGRFDNEADQERFGFKMPVSCSSGLGETWTYEASEFPVVSNTQRPVLLRLKEGPIVLCSFTDQARELKKNNAARGMIFKSTGGEFTGVGLFAAVSYDEGQTWPDRRLITPGRSAKADTNGYLAITQTRDGRIQLITSSRHYTFNLAWLKQLPPAPKK
;
A
#
# COMPACT_ATOMS: atom_id res chain seq x y z
N LEU A 1 -12.14 -3.48 -5.42
CA LEU A 1 -11.01 -4.12 -6.10
C LEU A 1 -9.95 -3.07 -6.45
N MET A 2 -8.69 -3.34 -6.14
CA MET A 2 -7.54 -2.50 -6.55
C MET A 2 -6.59 -3.32 -7.41
N ALA A 3 -5.96 -2.68 -8.40
CA ALA A 3 -5.03 -3.32 -9.33
C ALA A 3 -3.70 -2.57 -9.40
N ARG A 4 -2.66 -3.21 -9.93
CA ARG A 4 -1.30 -2.62 -10.07
C ARG A 4 -1.30 -1.32 -10.88
N GLY A 5 -2.16 -1.23 -11.88
CA GLY A 5 -2.19 -0.11 -12.81
C GLY A 5 -0.97 -0.09 -13.72
N ARG A 6 -0.94 -0.98 -14.69
CA ARG A 6 -0.02 -0.83 -15.82
C ARG A 6 -0.72 0.04 -16.87
N PHE A 7 -0.10 1.16 -17.18
CA PHE A 7 -0.57 2.05 -18.24
C PHE A 7 0.26 1.81 -19.47
N ASP A 8 -0.37 1.27 -20.51
CA ASP A 8 0.29 0.95 -21.78
C ASP A 8 0.18 2.11 -22.80
N ASN A 9 -0.59 3.14 -22.47
CA ASN A 9 -0.77 4.34 -23.29
C ASN A 9 -0.82 5.63 -22.46
N GLU A 10 -0.60 6.78 -23.12
CA GLU A 10 -0.58 8.11 -22.49
C GLU A 10 -1.95 8.51 -21.94
N ALA A 11 -3.05 8.15 -22.61
CA ALA A 11 -4.39 8.51 -22.19
C ALA A 11 -4.76 7.87 -20.84
N ASP A 12 -4.36 6.62 -20.59
CA ASP A 12 -4.56 5.99 -19.28
C ASP A 12 -3.66 6.61 -18.21
N GLN A 13 -2.44 7.01 -18.56
CA GLN A 13 -1.54 7.70 -17.63
C GLN A 13 -2.11 9.05 -17.20
N GLU A 14 -2.65 9.84 -18.14
CA GLU A 14 -3.32 11.11 -17.85
C GLU A 14 -4.57 10.88 -17.00
N ARG A 15 -5.44 9.94 -17.39
CA ARG A 15 -6.69 9.63 -16.69
C ARG A 15 -6.47 9.27 -15.23
N PHE A 16 -5.42 8.51 -14.91
CA PHE A 16 -5.15 8.03 -13.55
C PHE A 16 -4.04 8.79 -12.83
N GLY A 17 -3.38 9.75 -13.48
CA GLY A 17 -2.33 10.57 -12.87
C GLY A 17 -1.23 9.74 -12.18
N PHE A 18 -0.85 8.60 -12.75
CA PHE A 18 0.08 7.61 -12.14
C PHE A 18 -0.41 7.05 -10.81
N LYS A 19 -1.73 7.02 -10.60
CA LYS A 19 -2.37 6.41 -9.42
C LYS A 19 -2.83 4.99 -9.70
N MET A 20 -2.83 4.18 -8.66
CA MET A 20 -3.34 2.82 -8.70
C MET A 20 -4.85 2.84 -9.01
N PRO A 21 -5.33 2.13 -10.04
CA PRO A 21 -6.76 2.08 -10.33
C PRO A 21 -7.51 1.29 -9.26
N VAL A 22 -8.71 1.76 -8.96
CA VAL A 22 -9.68 1.10 -8.09
C VAL A 22 -10.99 0.91 -8.82
N SER A 23 -11.60 -0.25 -8.66
CA SER A 23 -12.93 -0.55 -9.14
C SER A 23 -13.83 -0.94 -7.97
N CYS A 24 -14.99 -0.31 -7.89
CA CYS A 24 -15.99 -0.59 -6.87
C CYS A 24 -17.30 -1.06 -7.50
N SER A 25 -17.97 -2.00 -6.85
CA SER A 25 -19.31 -2.44 -7.20
C SER A 25 -20.16 -2.44 -5.95
N SER A 26 -21.34 -1.83 -6.01
CA SER A 26 -22.40 -1.90 -4.99
C SER A 26 -23.46 -2.94 -5.29
N GLY A 27 -23.48 -3.49 -6.52
CA GLY A 27 -24.47 -4.43 -7.02
C GLY A 27 -23.94 -5.85 -7.25
N LEU A 28 -23.13 -6.38 -6.32
CA LEU A 28 -22.59 -7.75 -6.40
C LEU A 28 -21.80 -8.03 -7.71
N GLY A 29 -21.23 -7.02 -8.32
CA GLY A 29 -20.42 -7.14 -9.53
C GLY A 29 -21.19 -6.93 -10.85
N GLU A 30 -22.47 -6.56 -10.80
CA GLU A 30 -23.26 -6.27 -12.02
C GLU A 30 -22.80 -4.98 -12.70
N THR A 31 -22.43 -3.99 -11.90
CA THR A 31 -21.90 -2.69 -12.36
C THR A 31 -20.66 -2.31 -11.59
N TRP A 32 -19.76 -1.60 -12.26
CA TRP A 32 -18.46 -1.19 -11.69
C TRP A 32 -18.18 0.26 -11.98
N THR A 33 -17.73 1.00 -10.95
CA THR A 33 -17.00 2.26 -11.16
C THR A 33 -15.53 1.95 -11.38
N TYR A 34 -14.82 2.87 -12.06
CA TYR A 34 -13.40 2.75 -12.34
C TYR A 34 -12.72 4.10 -12.16
N GLU A 35 -11.92 4.23 -11.11
CA GLU A 35 -11.37 5.51 -10.65
C GLU A 35 -9.90 5.39 -10.26
N ALA A 36 -9.22 6.54 -10.16
CA ALA A 36 -7.89 6.63 -9.59
C ALA A 36 -7.98 6.57 -8.06
N SER A 37 -7.23 5.68 -7.43
CA SER A 37 -7.05 5.72 -5.98
C SER A 37 -6.10 6.86 -5.58
N GLU A 38 -5.97 7.09 -4.27
CA GLU A 38 -4.94 8.01 -3.76
C GLU A 38 -3.51 7.43 -3.75
N PHE A 39 -3.37 6.12 -3.99
CA PHE A 39 -2.10 5.40 -3.91
C PHE A 39 -1.34 5.41 -5.24
N PRO A 40 -0.01 5.38 -5.19
CA PRO A 40 0.81 5.31 -6.40
C PRO A 40 0.66 3.97 -7.12
N VAL A 41 0.77 4.02 -8.44
CA VAL A 41 0.88 2.83 -9.27
C VAL A 41 2.17 2.06 -8.94
N VAL A 42 2.11 0.74 -9.01
CA VAL A 42 3.26 -0.15 -8.80
C VAL A 42 3.66 -0.86 -10.07
N SER A 43 4.88 -1.38 -10.14
CA SER A 43 5.43 -2.03 -11.35
C SER A 43 4.90 -3.47 -11.52
N ASN A 44 5.20 -4.07 -12.68
CA ASN A 44 4.85 -5.46 -12.99
C ASN A 44 5.50 -6.50 -12.06
N THR A 45 6.58 -6.13 -11.36
CA THR A 45 7.26 -6.98 -10.37
C THR A 45 6.73 -6.79 -8.95
N GLN A 46 5.70 -5.99 -8.77
CA GLN A 46 5.06 -5.70 -7.50
C GLN A 46 3.57 -6.08 -7.57
N ARG A 47 3.03 -6.64 -6.49
CA ARG A 47 1.60 -6.93 -6.37
C ARG A 47 1.10 -6.41 -5.03
N PRO A 48 0.17 -5.44 -5.02
CA PRO A 48 -0.51 -5.03 -3.80
C PRO A 48 -1.48 -6.11 -3.34
N VAL A 49 -1.88 -6.06 -2.06
CA VAL A 49 -2.90 -6.94 -1.50
C VAL A 49 -3.89 -6.16 -0.65
N LEU A 50 -5.13 -6.60 -0.67
CA LEU A 50 -6.23 -6.11 0.17
C LEU A 50 -6.71 -7.24 1.06
N LEU A 51 -7.00 -6.93 2.32
CA LEU A 51 -7.60 -7.85 3.27
C LEU A 51 -8.65 -7.12 4.10
N ARG A 52 -9.90 -7.65 4.15
CA ARG A 52 -10.85 -7.25 5.18
C ARG A 52 -10.50 -7.96 6.48
N LEU A 53 -10.27 -7.21 7.52
CA LEU A 53 -10.03 -7.73 8.85
C LEU A 53 -11.34 -8.22 9.49
N LYS A 54 -11.22 -9.14 10.44
CA LYS A 54 -12.36 -9.62 11.24
C LYS A 54 -13.04 -8.51 12.05
N GLU A 55 -12.27 -7.48 12.41
CA GLU A 55 -12.74 -6.29 13.10
C GLU A 55 -13.51 -5.32 12.18
N GLY A 56 -13.59 -5.57 10.88
CA GLY A 56 -14.32 -4.80 9.88
C GLY A 56 -13.47 -3.97 8.92
N PRO A 57 -12.42 -3.28 9.32
CA PRO A 57 -11.60 -2.44 8.44
C PRO A 57 -10.93 -3.22 7.30
N ILE A 58 -10.66 -2.50 6.21
CA ILE A 58 -9.86 -3.02 5.08
C ILE A 58 -8.42 -2.57 5.24
N VAL A 59 -7.48 -3.49 5.06
CA VAL A 59 -6.03 -3.20 5.00
C VAL A 59 -5.55 -3.36 3.57
N LEU A 60 -4.88 -2.34 3.06
CA LEU A 60 -4.07 -2.38 1.83
C LEU A 60 -2.60 -2.48 2.24
N CYS A 61 -1.87 -3.44 1.65
CA CYS A 61 -0.41 -3.43 1.66
C CYS A 61 0.11 -3.23 0.24
N SER A 62 1.03 -2.28 0.07
CA SER A 62 1.58 -1.91 -1.24
C SER A 62 2.93 -1.19 -1.07
N PHE A 63 3.47 -0.71 -2.18
CA PHE A 63 4.75 -0.01 -2.24
C PHE A 63 4.53 1.46 -2.56
N THR A 64 5.36 2.33 -1.99
CA THR A 64 5.28 3.79 -2.20
C THR A 64 5.68 4.22 -3.60
N ASP A 65 6.45 3.40 -4.30
CA ASP A 65 7.00 3.69 -5.64
C ASP A 65 7.17 2.41 -6.44
N GLN A 66 7.36 2.54 -7.74
CA GLN A 66 7.68 1.41 -8.61
C GLN A 66 9.04 0.80 -8.26
N ALA A 67 9.20 -0.51 -8.45
CA ALA A 67 10.41 -1.24 -8.07
C ALA A 67 11.71 -0.64 -8.64
N ARG A 68 11.68 -0.13 -9.87
CA ARG A 68 12.84 0.52 -10.51
C ARG A 68 13.24 1.82 -9.80
N GLU A 69 12.25 2.57 -9.29
CA GLU A 69 12.46 3.84 -8.59
C GLU A 69 12.98 3.60 -7.19
N LEU A 70 12.45 2.55 -6.51
CA LEU A 70 12.92 2.14 -5.19
C LEU A 70 14.39 1.66 -5.20
N LYS A 71 14.87 1.11 -6.33
CA LYS A 71 16.24 0.64 -6.49
C LYS A 71 17.24 1.75 -6.90
N LYS A 72 16.76 2.82 -7.53
CA LYS A 72 17.59 3.94 -7.96
C LYS A 72 17.68 4.99 -6.86
N ASN A 73 18.90 5.40 -6.52
CA ASN A 73 19.10 6.53 -5.62
C ASN A 73 18.43 7.79 -6.21
N ASN A 74 17.64 8.48 -5.37
CA ASN A 74 16.94 9.73 -5.68
C ASN A 74 15.80 9.67 -6.70
N ALA A 75 15.35 8.51 -7.19
CA ALA A 75 14.23 8.40 -8.10
C ALA A 75 12.88 8.19 -7.40
N ALA A 76 12.87 7.59 -6.20
CA ALA A 76 11.65 7.35 -5.44
C ALA A 76 11.12 8.65 -4.84
N ARG A 77 9.82 8.90 -5.03
CA ARG A 77 9.11 10.08 -4.48
C ARG A 77 8.62 9.82 -3.07
N GLY A 78 8.26 8.58 -2.76
CA GLY A 78 7.70 8.19 -1.48
C GLY A 78 6.25 8.64 -1.28
N MET A 79 5.79 8.45 -0.05
CA MET A 79 4.48 8.91 0.41
C MET A 79 4.62 9.62 1.76
N ILE A 80 3.64 10.46 2.09
CA ILE A 80 3.57 11.13 3.40
C ILE A 80 2.99 10.16 4.43
N PHE A 81 3.68 10.04 5.56
CA PHE A 81 3.27 9.28 6.74
C PHE A 81 3.28 10.17 7.98
N LYS A 82 2.41 9.85 8.94
CA LYS A 82 2.35 10.50 10.25
C LYS A 82 3.26 9.78 11.25
N SER A 83 3.85 10.54 12.17
CA SER A 83 4.63 10.05 13.30
C SER A 83 4.37 10.88 14.55
N THR A 84 4.90 10.49 15.70
CA THR A 84 4.83 11.28 16.94
C THR A 84 5.59 12.62 16.84
N GLY A 85 6.49 12.77 15.85
CA GLY A 85 7.24 14.00 15.58
C GLY A 85 6.70 14.82 14.40
N GLY A 86 5.50 14.50 13.88
CA GLY A 86 4.89 15.17 12.73
C GLY A 86 4.89 14.29 11.48
N GLU A 87 4.76 14.90 10.31
CA GLU A 87 4.75 14.20 9.03
C GLU A 87 6.16 14.00 8.47
N PHE A 88 6.34 12.91 7.74
CA PHE A 88 7.59 12.63 7.03
C PHE A 88 7.32 11.91 5.70
N THR A 89 8.20 12.09 4.73
CA THR A 89 8.17 11.32 3.49
C THR A 89 8.87 9.99 3.69
N GLY A 90 8.13 8.90 3.57
CA GLY A 90 8.64 7.54 3.67
C GLY A 90 8.68 6.84 2.31
N VAL A 91 9.64 5.94 2.13
CA VAL A 91 9.85 5.14 0.91
C VAL A 91 9.93 3.67 1.29
N GLY A 92 9.17 2.80 0.62
CA GLY A 92 9.23 1.35 0.84
C GLY A 92 7.87 0.65 0.82
N LEU A 93 7.78 -0.45 1.53
CA LEU A 93 6.56 -1.22 1.74
C LEU A 93 5.72 -0.56 2.84
N PHE A 94 4.44 -0.35 2.60
CA PHE A 94 3.52 0.26 3.55
C PHE A 94 2.21 -0.52 3.71
N ALA A 95 1.51 -0.25 4.80
CA ALA A 95 0.11 -0.59 4.99
C ALA A 95 -0.74 0.67 5.17
N ALA A 96 -1.98 0.62 4.69
CA ALA A 96 -3.01 1.62 4.91
C ALA A 96 -4.30 0.94 5.38
N VAL A 97 -5.08 1.63 6.23
CA VAL A 97 -6.33 1.10 6.81
C VAL A 97 -7.48 2.00 6.41
N SER A 98 -8.53 1.39 5.90
CA SER A 98 -9.82 2.05 5.61
C SER A 98 -10.91 1.51 6.53
N TYR A 99 -11.76 2.42 7.03
CA TYR A 99 -12.92 2.12 7.87
C TYR A 99 -14.26 2.36 7.17
N ASP A 100 -14.22 2.80 5.90
CA ASP A 100 -15.33 3.28 5.09
C ASP A 100 -15.36 2.64 3.69
N GLU A 101 -15.11 1.34 3.62
CA GLU A 101 -15.14 0.55 2.38
C GLU A 101 -14.13 1.02 1.31
N GLY A 102 -13.00 1.62 1.73
CA GLY A 102 -11.92 2.05 0.84
C GLY A 102 -12.09 3.47 0.29
N GLN A 103 -13.03 4.25 0.82
CA GLN A 103 -13.21 5.66 0.43
C GLN A 103 -12.09 6.54 0.98
N THR A 104 -11.71 6.35 2.24
CA THR A 104 -10.58 7.03 2.87
C THR A 104 -9.62 6.07 3.57
N TRP A 105 -8.38 6.50 3.74
CA TRP A 105 -7.30 5.69 4.33
C TRP A 105 -6.54 6.52 5.37
N PRO A 106 -7.18 6.81 6.54
CA PRO A 106 -6.62 7.72 7.54
C PRO A 106 -5.37 7.19 8.23
N ASP A 107 -5.27 5.87 8.44
CA ASP A 107 -4.11 5.27 9.08
C ASP A 107 -3.19 4.67 8.02
N ARG A 108 -1.94 5.15 7.98
CA ARG A 108 -0.89 4.67 7.08
C ARG A 108 0.39 4.43 7.85
N ARG A 109 1.01 3.30 7.60
CA ARG A 109 2.25 2.94 8.28
C ARG A 109 3.26 2.34 7.33
N LEU A 110 4.49 2.85 7.39
CA LEU A 110 5.61 2.26 6.70
C LEU A 110 6.03 0.96 7.42
N ILE A 111 6.02 -0.16 6.70
CA ILE A 111 6.39 -1.48 7.24
C ILE A 111 7.90 -1.67 7.11
N THR A 112 8.43 -1.45 5.92
CA THR A 112 9.87 -1.57 5.66
C THR A 112 10.37 -0.29 5.03
N PRO A 113 11.07 0.56 5.80
CA PRO A 113 11.67 1.77 5.24
C PRO A 113 12.88 1.42 4.38
N GLY A 114 13.06 2.15 3.30
CA GLY A 114 14.33 2.24 2.61
C GLY A 114 14.34 1.86 1.15
N ARG A 115 15.44 2.24 0.53
CA ARG A 115 15.78 2.11 -0.89
C ARG A 115 16.84 1.03 -1.14
N SER A 116 17.30 0.34 -0.08
CA SER A 116 18.39 -0.62 -0.18
C SER A 116 17.89 -2.02 -0.58
N ALA A 117 18.81 -2.86 -1.03
CA ALA A 117 18.55 -4.28 -1.30
C ALA A 117 18.05 -5.07 -0.06
N LYS A 118 18.17 -4.49 1.14
CA LYS A 118 17.65 -5.06 2.39
C LYS A 118 16.18 -4.70 2.66
N ALA A 119 15.63 -3.71 1.96
CA ALA A 119 14.21 -3.37 2.02
C ALA A 119 13.44 -4.14 0.95
N ASP A 120 12.19 -4.51 1.23
CA ASP A 120 11.32 -5.04 0.19
C ASP A 120 10.96 -3.92 -0.80
N THR A 121 11.55 -4.01 -1.98
CA THR A 121 11.34 -3.05 -3.06
C THR A 121 10.50 -3.62 -4.20
N ASN A 122 10.34 -4.94 -4.22
CA ASN A 122 9.55 -5.64 -5.23
C ASN A 122 9.03 -6.96 -4.65
N GLY A 123 8.21 -7.64 -5.41
CA GLY A 123 7.69 -8.95 -5.11
C GLY A 123 6.17 -8.98 -4.98
N TYR A 124 5.66 -10.17 -4.86
CA TYR A 124 4.24 -10.41 -4.74
C TYR A 124 3.89 -10.57 -3.26
N LEU A 125 2.99 -9.74 -2.82
CA LEU A 125 2.50 -9.79 -1.46
C LEU A 125 1.40 -10.85 -1.34
N ALA A 126 1.36 -11.52 -0.18
CA ALA A 126 0.23 -12.32 0.27
C ALA A 126 -0.09 -11.93 1.72
N ILE A 127 -1.37 -11.86 2.07
CA ILE A 127 -1.82 -11.40 3.38
C ILE A 127 -2.96 -12.29 3.89
N THR A 128 -2.96 -12.55 5.19
CA THR A 128 -4.06 -13.21 5.88
C THR A 128 -4.14 -12.74 7.33
N GLN A 129 -5.27 -12.99 8.01
CA GLN A 129 -5.40 -12.74 9.44
C GLN A 129 -5.67 -14.05 10.18
N THR A 130 -4.91 -14.29 11.22
CA THR A 130 -5.07 -15.45 12.11
C THR A 130 -6.27 -15.26 13.05
N ARG A 131 -6.66 -16.34 13.78
CA ARG A 131 -7.82 -16.30 14.69
C ARG A 131 -7.63 -15.31 15.83
N ASP A 132 -6.41 -15.12 16.29
CA ASP A 132 -6.02 -14.23 17.38
C ASP A 132 -5.81 -12.76 16.93
N GLY A 133 -6.22 -12.41 15.70
CA GLY A 133 -6.17 -11.05 15.19
C GLY A 133 -4.82 -10.61 14.63
N ARG A 134 -3.80 -11.48 14.62
CA ARG A 134 -2.52 -11.15 13.96
C ARG A 134 -2.66 -11.19 12.45
N ILE A 135 -2.09 -10.20 11.81
CA ILE A 135 -1.99 -10.09 10.36
C ILE A 135 -0.64 -10.67 9.95
N GLN A 136 -0.67 -11.62 9.03
CA GLN A 136 0.52 -12.25 8.45
C GLN A 136 0.69 -11.70 7.03
N LEU A 137 1.75 -10.99 6.77
CA LEU A 137 2.10 -10.44 5.47
C LEU A 137 3.39 -11.11 4.98
N ILE A 138 3.32 -11.75 3.83
CA ILE A 138 4.47 -12.39 3.19
C ILE A 138 4.82 -11.62 1.92
N THR A 139 6.10 -11.36 1.76
CA THR A 139 6.71 -10.86 0.52
C THR A 139 7.50 -11.99 -0.14
N SER A 140 8.16 -11.72 -1.26
CA SER A 140 9.03 -12.71 -1.91
C SER A 140 10.23 -13.12 -1.04
N SER A 141 10.59 -12.34 -0.02
CA SER A 141 11.81 -12.54 0.78
C SER A 141 11.60 -12.49 2.28
N ARG A 142 10.44 -12.06 2.76
CA ARG A 142 10.21 -11.80 4.18
C ARG A 142 8.79 -12.13 4.63
N HIS A 143 8.67 -12.38 5.93
CA HIS A 143 7.42 -12.54 6.63
C HIS A 143 7.32 -11.49 7.73
N TYR A 144 6.19 -10.77 7.76
CA TYR A 144 5.87 -9.76 8.76
C TYR A 144 4.64 -10.19 9.55
N THR A 145 4.67 -9.95 10.85
CA THR A 145 3.53 -10.16 11.74
C THR A 145 3.23 -8.89 12.50
N PHE A 146 2.00 -8.40 12.40
CA PHE A 146 1.52 -7.21 13.10
C PHE A 146 0.00 -7.35 13.35
N ASN A 147 -0.64 -6.35 13.92
CA ASN A 147 -2.09 -6.32 14.14
C ASN A 147 -2.66 -4.92 13.87
N LEU A 148 -4.00 -4.79 13.94
CA LEU A 148 -4.67 -3.52 13.72
C LEU A 148 -4.23 -2.44 14.72
N ALA A 149 -4.03 -2.80 15.99
CA ALA A 149 -3.58 -1.85 17.01
C ALA A 149 -2.20 -1.23 16.66
N TRP A 150 -1.28 -2.06 16.16
CA TRP A 150 0.02 -1.57 15.68
C TRP A 150 -0.12 -0.65 14.46
N LEU A 151 -1.02 -0.95 13.52
CA LEU A 151 -1.25 -0.11 12.34
C LEU A 151 -1.79 1.28 12.71
N LYS A 152 -2.63 1.36 13.73
CA LYS A 152 -3.22 2.62 14.25
C LYS A 152 -2.24 3.46 15.08
N GLN A 153 -1.22 2.84 15.65
CA GLN A 153 -0.26 3.53 16.50
C GLN A 153 0.67 4.40 15.66
N LEU A 154 0.83 5.67 16.01
CA LEU A 154 1.83 6.53 15.38
C LEU A 154 3.25 6.01 15.66
N PRO A 155 4.08 5.80 14.63
CA PRO A 155 5.48 5.45 14.84
C PRO A 155 6.26 6.61 15.46
N PRO A 156 7.40 6.36 16.11
CA PRO A 156 8.33 7.41 16.49
C PRO A 156 8.83 8.15 15.23
N ALA A 157 9.26 9.40 15.41
CA ALA A 157 9.88 10.15 14.33
C ALA A 157 11.09 9.39 13.76
N PRO A 158 11.27 9.37 12.42
CA PRO A 158 12.46 8.78 11.82
C PRO A 158 13.72 9.43 12.40
N LYS A 159 14.72 8.63 12.73
CA LYS A 159 16.05 9.17 13.09
C LYS A 159 16.64 9.88 11.85
N LYS A 160 17.13 11.08 12.07
CA LYS A 160 17.86 11.86 11.04
C LYS A 160 19.15 11.16 10.64
#